data_72b5432462e074f6c63830f71b5d7e76
#
_entry.id   72b5432462e074f6c63830f71b5d7e76
#
_cell.length_a   1.000
_cell.length_b   1.000
_cell.length_c   1.000
_cell.angle_alpha   90.00
_cell.angle_beta   90.00
_cell.angle_gamma   90.00
#
_symmetry.space_group_name_H-M   'P 1'
#
loop_
_entity.id
_entity.type
_entity.pdbx_description
1 polymer ?
#
loop_
_entity_poly.entity_id
_entity_poly.type
_entity_poly.pdbx_seq_one_letter_code
_entity_poly.pdbx_strand_id
1 'polypeptide(L)'
;MSESITFPGDRIASIEEYEAGENAFDDGNDVRSTVVGTTEINKKERIVNVKHKNGLSIPKVGDIIIGTVAAVMGSMIAVSIDYINGKPTTSHVECVCSTRNLRKRNVALVKDIVCLKIINHLNGTIHAMIKEPKLGVLFTKCVKCGKKVIQMRDAVKCTECSWIDDRELSSDFGNSDFIKLSTK
;
A
#
# COMPACT_ATOMS: atom_id res chain seq x y z
N MET A 1 13.43 -18.33 25.25
CA MET A 1 12.14 -18.96 24.93
C MET A 1 12.22 -19.29 23.46
N SER A 2 12.08 -20.58 23.11
CA SER A 2 12.12 -21.01 21.71
C SER A 2 10.88 -20.43 20.99
N GLU A 3 11.08 -19.61 19.97
CA GLU A 3 10.01 -19.18 19.09
C GLU A 3 9.50 -20.40 18.32
N SER A 4 8.41 -20.99 18.81
CA SER A 4 7.77 -22.10 18.10
C SER A 4 7.01 -21.54 16.91
N ILE A 5 7.31 -22.06 15.72
CA ILE A 5 6.55 -21.76 14.51
C ILE A 5 5.24 -22.53 14.60
N THR A 6 4.13 -21.84 14.39
CA THR A 6 2.78 -22.42 14.32
C THR A 6 2.26 -22.39 12.88
N PHE A 7 1.43 -23.39 12.54
CA PHE A 7 0.77 -23.52 11.24
C PHE A 7 -0.73 -23.25 11.36
N PRO A 8 -1.44 -22.92 10.27
CA PRO A 8 -2.89 -22.79 10.28
C PRO A 8 -3.56 -24.04 10.84
N GLY A 9 -4.46 -23.84 11.83
CA GLY A 9 -5.15 -24.91 12.55
C GLY A 9 -4.42 -25.42 13.80
N ASP A 10 -3.15 -25.08 14.01
CA ASP A 10 -2.45 -25.47 15.23
C ASP A 10 -3.09 -24.81 16.46
N ARG A 11 -3.19 -25.59 17.54
CA ARG A 11 -3.59 -25.12 18.86
C ARG A 11 -2.48 -24.23 19.43
N ILE A 12 -2.82 -23.01 19.84
CA ILE A 12 -1.86 -22.04 20.40
C ILE A 12 -2.17 -21.66 21.85
N ALA A 13 -3.43 -21.78 22.27
CA ALA A 13 -3.87 -21.55 23.65
C ALA A 13 -5.21 -22.22 23.91
N SER A 14 -5.64 -22.26 25.19
CA SER A 14 -7.01 -22.58 25.61
C SER A 14 -7.83 -21.30 25.70
N ILE A 15 -9.11 -21.33 25.31
CA ILE A 15 -10.04 -20.19 25.47
C ILE A 15 -10.29 -19.81 26.93
N GLU A 16 -10.08 -20.75 27.89
CA GLU A 16 -10.19 -20.44 29.31
C GLU A 16 -9.10 -19.53 29.83
N GLU A 17 -7.93 -19.51 29.15
CA GLU A 17 -6.76 -18.74 29.56
C GLU A 17 -6.57 -17.46 28.73
N TYR A 18 -6.86 -17.53 27.42
CA TYR A 18 -6.57 -16.44 26.46
C TYR A 18 -7.67 -16.28 25.42
N GLU A 19 -7.92 -15.06 25.04
CA GLU A 19 -8.78 -14.69 23.92
C GLU A 19 -8.00 -14.70 22.59
N ALA A 20 -8.70 -15.00 21.49
CA ALA A 20 -8.13 -14.97 20.15
C ALA A 20 -7.92 -13.52 19.69
N GLY A 21 -6.67 -13.17 19.39
CA GLY A 21 -6.27 -11.88 18.85
C GLY A 21 -5.99 -11.93 17.34
N GLU A 22 -5.01 -11.12 16.89
CA GLU A 22 -4.66 -11.01 15.46
C GLU A 22 -4.10 -12.34 14.93
N ASN A 23 -4.63 -12.81 13.77
CA ASN A 23 -4.27 -14.07 13.10
C ASN A 23 -4.54 -15.34 13.94
N ALA A 24 -5.48 -15.26 14.87
CA ALA A 24 -5.97 -16.39 15.66
C ALA A 24 -7.50 -16.44 15.61
N PHE A 25 -8.07 -17.59 15.84
CA PHE A 25 -9.53 -17.75 15.95
C PHE A 25 -9.87 -18.74 17.07
N ASP A 26 -11.06 -18.57 17.63
CA ASP A 26 -11.65 -19.44 18.64
C ASP A 26 -12.48 -20.51 17.94
N ASP A 27 -12.19 -21.81 18.20
CA ASP A 27 -12.95 -22.96 17.68
C ASP A 27 -14.00 -23.49 18.66
N GLY A 28 -14.21 -22.81 19.79
CA GLY A 28 -15.13 -23.17 20.85
C GLY A 28 -14.48 -23.91 22.05
N ASN A 29 -13.27 -24.42 21.89
CA ASN A 29 -12.49 -25.08 22.97
C ASN A 29 -11.08 -24.47 23.07
N ASP A 30 -10.47 -24.21 21.94
CA ASP A 30 -9.09 -23.77 21.84
C ASP A 30 -8.97 -22.54 20.94
N VAL A 31 -7.93 -21.75 21.18
CA VAL A 31 -7.49 -20.72 20.26
C VAL A 31 -6.51 -21.33 19.27
N ARG A 32 -6.80 -21.17 17.97
CA ARG A 32 -6.02 -21.73 16.87
C ARG A 32 -5.44 -20.66 15.95
N SER A 33 -4.29 -20.97 15.36
CA SER A 33 -3.65 -20.10 14.37
C SER A 33 -4.40 -20.13 13.03
N THR A 34 -4.51 -18.98 12.36
CA THR A 34 -5.00 -18.87 10.97
C THR A 34 -3.89 -18.76 9.95
N VAL A 35 -2.64 -18.49 10.39
CA VAL A 35 -1.48 -18.23 9.52
C VAL A 35 -0.24 -18.98 10.00
N VAL A 36 0.76 -19.09 9.13
CA VAL A 36 2.10 -19.55 9.52
C VAL A 36 2.84 -18.40 10.20
N GLY A 37 3.27 -18.58 11.45
CA GLY A 37 3.91 -17.52 12.20
C GLY A 37 4.46 -17.93 13.54
N THR A 38 4.80 -16.96 14.37
CA THR A 38 5.22 -17.15 15.76
C THR A 38 4.14 -16.65 16.71
N THR A 39 3.88 -17.41 17.78
CA THR A 39 2.87 -17.05 18.79
C THR A 39 3.41 -15.95 19.70
N GLU A 40 2.66 -14.86 19.87
CA GLU A 40 2.91 -13.78 20.83
C GLU A 40 1.77 -13.75 21.86
N ILE A 41 2.09 -13.93 23.14
CA ILE A 41 1.12 -13.95 24.24
C ILE A 41 1.21 -12.64 25.04
N ASN A 42 0.14 -11.85 25.02
CA ASN A 42 -0.03 -10.71 25.90
C ASN A 42 -0.70 -11.16 27.22
N LYS A 43 0.13 -11.45 28.22
CA LYS A 43 -0.34 -11.94 29.53
C LYS A 43 -1.19 -10.93 30.30
N LYS A 44 -1.02 -9.61 30.06
CA LYS A 44 -1.78 -8.57 30.75
C LYS A 44 -3.22 -8.49 30.26
N GLU A 45 -3.38 -8.54 28.95
CA GLU A 45 -4.68 -8.46 28.28
C GLU A 45 -5.31 -9.84 28.04
N ARG A 46 -4.56 -10.91 28.33
CA ARG A 46 -4.95 -12.30 28.06
C ARG A 46 -5.31 -12.55 26.60
N ILE A 47 -4.55 -11.95 25.67
CA ILE A 47 -4.75 -12.11 24.23
C ILE A 47 -3.56 -12.87 23.66
N VAL A 48 -3.85 -13.84 22.78
CA VAL A 48 -2.83 -14.52 21.98
C VAL A 48 -2.94 -14.11 20.52
N ASN A 49 -1.82 -13.64 19.98
CA ASN A 49 -1.67 -13.25 18.58
C ASN A 49 -0.70 -14.18 17.86
N VAL A 50 -0.83 -14.30 16.56
CA VAL A 50 0.19 -14.96 15.73
C VAL A 50 0.81 -13.93 14.80
N LYS A 51 2.12 -13.69 14.97
CA LYS A 51 2.89 -12.83 14.09
C LYS A 51 3.28 -13.59 12.84
N HIS A 52 2.69 -13.21 11.73
CA HIS A 52 2.97 -13.84 10.44
C HIS A 52 4.44 -13.66 10.04
N LYS A 53 5.14 -14.75 9.70
CA LYS A 53 6.57 -14.72 9.36
C LYS A 53 6.86 -14.02 8.02
N ASN A 54 5.95 -14.14 7.06
CA ASN A 54 6.00 -13.48 5.75
C ASN A 54 4.59 -12.93 5.45
N GLY A 55 4.15 -11.92 6.21
CA GLY A 55 2.81 -11.37 6.07
C GLY A 55 2.52 -10.99 4.62
N LEU A 56 1.36 -11.39 4.11
CA LEU A 56 0.75 -10.68 3.00
C LEU A 56 0.75 -9.22 3.41
N SER A 57 1.60 -8.41 2.77
CA SER A 57 1.70 -6.99 3.08
C SER A 57 0.45 -6.29 2.56
N ILE A 58 -0.68 -6.48 3.28
CA ILE A 58 -1.93 -5.77 3.00
C ILE A 58 -1.82 -4.42 3.69
N PRO A 59 -1.93 -3.31 2.96
CA PRO A 59 -1.83 -1.98 3.54
C PRO A 59 -3.01 -1.74 4.49
N LYS A 60 -2.75 -1.09 5.63
CA LYS A 60 -3.74 -0.68 6.62
C LYS A 60 -4.20 0.76 6.37
N VAL A 61 -5.34 1.15 6.94
CA VAL A 61 -5.81 2.54 6.90
C VAL A 61 -4.76 3.45 7.53
N GLY A 62 -4.40 4.53 6.82
CA GLY A 62 -3.35 5.47 7.20
C GLY A 62 -1.98 5.18 6.60
N ASP A 63 -1.75 4.00 6.03
CA ASP A 63 -0.48 3.67 5.38
C ASP A 63 -0.24 4.52 4.13
N ILE A 64 1.02 4.89 3.92
CA ILE A 64 1.51 5.52 2.70
C ILE A 64 1.99 4.42 1.76
N ILE A 65 1.44 4.41 0.57
CA ILE A 65 1.80 3.45 -0.47
C ILE A 65 2.43 4.13 -1.66
N ILE A 66 3.32 3.43 -2.34
CA ILE A 66 3.84 3.79 -3.65
C ILE A 66 3.51 2.64 -4.58
N GLY A 67 3.00 2.98 -5.74
CA GLY A 67 2.59 1.97 -6.71
C GLY A 67 2.53 2.51 -8.12
N THR A 68 2.31 1.59 -9.04
CA THR A 68 2.20 1.86 -10.47
C THR A 68 0.75 1.93 -10.90
N VAL A 69 0.35 2.98 -11.61
CA VAL A 69 -1.01 3.11 -12.16
C VAL A 69 -1.24 2.02 -13.21
N ALA A 70 -2.13 1.08 -12.88
CA ALA A 70 -2.50 -0.04 -13.75
C ALA A 70 -3.59 0.36 -14.74
N ALA A 71 -4.59 1.14 -14.29
CA ALA A 71 -5.69 1.59 -15.14
C ALA A 71 -6.21 2.97 -14.72
N VAL A 72 -6.77 3.70 -15.69
CA VAL A 72 -7.47 4.97 -15.49
C VAL A 72 -8.92 4.77 -15.97
N MET A 73 -9.88 4.96 -15.07
CA MET A 73 -11.30 4.70 -15.29
C MET A 73 -12.13 5.94 -14.93
N GLY A 74 -12.34 6.83 -15.91
CA GLY A 74 -13.13 8.04 -15.71
C GLY A 74 -12.66 8.89 -14.52
N SER A 75 -13.33 8.76 -13.37
CA SER A 75 -13.03 9.49 -12.15
C SER A 75 -12.28 8.66 -11.09
N MET A 76 -11.67 7.55 -11.47
CA MET A 76 -10.88 6.68 -10.60
C MET A 76 -9.63 6.19 -11.29
N ILE A 77 -8.58 5.92 -10.51
CA ILE A 77 -7.37 5.21 -10.97
C ILE A 77 -7.22 3.94 -10.15
N ALA A 78 -6.83 2.85 -10.82
CA ALA A 78 -6.40 1.62 -10.17
C ALA A 78 -4.87 1.61 -10.10
N VAL A 79 -4.32 1.28 -8.96
CA VAL A 79 -2.89 1.32 -8.68
C VAL A 79 -2.46 -0.01 -8.09
N SER A 80 -1.47 -0.65 -8.71
CA SER A 80 -0.79 -1.83 -8.19
C SER A 80 0.25 -1.36 -7.16
N ILE A 81 0.20 -1.92 -5.95
CA ILE A 81 1.01 -1.47 -4.83
C ILE A 81 2.37 -2.16 -4.88
N ASP A 82 3.45 -1.37 -4.93
CA ASP A 82 4.83 -1.85 -4.98
C ASP A 82 5.54 -1.68 -3.62
N TYR A 83 5.18 -0.61 -2.85
CA TYR A 83 5.76 -0.31 -1.52
C TYR A 83 4.67 0.11 -0.54
N ILE A 84 4.83 -0.31 0.73
CA ILE A 84 4.00 0.10 1.86
C ILE A 84 4.92 0.67 2.94
N ASN A 85 4.75 1.95 3.30
CA ASN A 85 5.57 2.66 4.28
C ASN A 85 7.08 2.51 4.01
N GLY A 86 7.48 2.61 2.73
CA GLY A 86 8.87 2.50 2.27
C GLY A 86 9.43 1.07 2.20
N LYS A 87 8.66 0.04 2.55
CA LYS A 87 9.05 -1.37 2.43
C LYS A 87 8.46 -1.97 1.15
N PRO A 88 9.25 -2.70 0.35
CA PRO A 88 8.72 -3.37 -0.83
C PRO A 88 7.71 -4.45 -0.46
N THR A 89 6.67 -4.61 -1.27
CA THR A 89 5.69 -5.68 -1.13
C THR A 89 5.74 -6.63 -2.32
N THR A 90 5.49 -7.90 -2.07
CA THR A 90 5.40 -8.94 -3.10
C THR A 90 3.95 -9.38 -3.35
N SER A 91 2.99 -8.79 -2.64
CA SER A 91 1.59 -9.26 -2.66
C SER A 91 0.79 -8.78 -3.88
N HIS A 92 1.33 -7.86 -4.71
CA HIS A 92 0.67 -7.31 -5.91
C HIS A 92 -0.80 -6.91 -5.69
N VAL A 93 -1.10 -6.40 -4.50
CA VAL A 93 -2.45 -5.96 -4.15
C VAL A 93 -2.74 -4.64 -4.88
N GLU A 94 -3.96 -4.48 -5.35
CA GLU A 94 -4.40 -3.26 -6.02
C GLU A 94 -5.25 -2.40 -5.08
N CYS A 95 -5.15 -1.09 -5.25
CA CYS A 95 -6.05 -0.13 -4.63
C CYS A 95 -6.68 0.79 -5.68
N VAL A 96 -7.80 1.41 -5.31
CA VAL A 96 -8.48 2.41 -6.13
C VAL A 96 -8.39 3.77 -5.47
N CYS A 97 -8.12 4.80 -6.26
CA CYS A 97 -8.11 6.19 -5.81
C CYS A 97 -9.11 7.01 -6.63
N SER A 98 -10.02 7.70 -5.95
CA SER A 98 -10.98 8.59 -6.60
C SER A 98 -10.31 9.91 -6.98
N THR A 99 -10.46 10.31 -8.24
CA THR A 99 -9.93 11.56 -8.80
C THR A 99 -11.02 12.61 -9.04
N ARG A 100 -12.30 12.31 -8.69
CA ARG A 100 -13.48 13.15 -8.98
C ARG A 100 -13.36 14.59 -8.48
N ASN A 101 -12.67 14.80 -7.36
CA ASN A 101 -12.56 16.13 -6.73
C ASN A 101 -11.29 16.89 -7.13
N LEU A 102 -10.54 16.41 -8.13
CA LEU A 102 -9.37 17.06 -8.64
C LEU A 102 -9.70 17.81 -9.94
N ARG A 103 -9.25 19.06 -10.04
CA ARG A 103 -9.58 19.95 -11.16
C ARG A 103 -8.63 19.77 -12.36
N LYS A 104 -7.82 18.74 -12.39
CA LYS A 104 -6.86 18.47 -13.45
C LYS A 104 -7.45 17.56 -14.50
N ARG A 105 -7.12 17.82 -15.77
CA ARG A 105 -7.56 16.99 -16.91
C ARG A 105 -7.02 15.56 -16.80
N ASN A 106 -5.74 15.43 -16.45
CA ASN A 106 -5.09 14.16 -16.22
C ASN A 106 -4.44 14.19 -14.83
N VAL A 107 -5.01 13.46 -13.88
CA VAL A 107 -4.43 13.34 -12.52
C VAL A 107 -3.19 12.46 -12.56
N ALA A 108 -3.29 11.31 -13.19
CA ALA A 108 -2.22 10.37 -13.47
C ALA A 108 -2.53 9.57 -14.72
N LEU A 109 -1.55 8.97 -15.34
CA LEU A 109 -1.70 8.08 -16.49
C LEU A 109 -1.22 6.68 -16.17
N VAL A 110 -1.62 5.73 -16.99
CA VAL A 110 -1.16 4.34 -16.92
C VAL A 110 0.37 4.31 -16.99
N LYS A 111 0.99 3.54 -16.08
CA LYS A 111 2.44 3.42 -15.84
C LYS A 111 3.09 4.59 -15.12
N ASP A 112 2.33 5.60 -14.67
CA ASP A 112 2.86 6.59 -13.73
C ASP A 112 3.11 5.93 -12.37
N ILE A 113 4.16 6.32 -11.68
CA ILE A 113 4.42 5.92 -10.30
C ILE A 113 3.84 6.99 -9.39
N VAL A 114 2.97 6.55 -8.48
CA VAL A 114 2.20 7.45 -7.61
C VAL A 114 2.40 7.12 -6.13
N CYS A 115 2.37 8.15 -5.31
CA CYS A 115 2.32 8.05 -3.85
C CYS A 115 0.89 8.35 -3.40
N LEU A 116 0.30 7.45 -2.63
CA LEU A 116 -1.08 7.52 -2.15
C LEU A 116 -1.13 7.18 -0.67
N LYS A 117 -2.24 7.56 -0.01
CA LYS A 117 -2.53 7.19 1.38
C LYS A 117 -3.80 6.36 1.43
N ILE A 118 -3.76 5.25 2.14
CA ILE A 118 -4.93 4.39 2.34
C ILE A 118 -5.90 5.05 3.30
N ILE A 119 -7.18 5.14 2.90
CA ILE A 119 -8.23 5.78 3.69
C ILE A 119 -9.27 4.80 4.21
N ASN A 120 -9.53 3.72 3.47
CA ASN A 120 -10.56 2.76 3.86
C ASN A 120 -10.40 1.42 3.14
N HIS A 121 -11.00 0.39 3.72
CA HIS A 121 -11.23 -0.92 3.12
C HIS A 121 -12.74 -1.13 3.06
N LEU A 122 -13.31 -1.21 1.88
CA LEU A 122 -14.75 -1.34 1.68
C LEU A 122 -15.03 -2.42 0.65
N ASN A 123 -15.88 -3.39 1.01
CA ASN A 123 -16.29 -4.49 0.11
C ASN A 123 -15.13 -5.23 -0.57
N GLY A 124 -14.05 -5.49 0.17
CA GLY A 124 -12.86 -6.15 -0.36
C GLY A 124 -11.96 -5.27 -1.23
N THR A 125 -12.32 -4.00 -1.42
CA THR A 125 -11.54 -3.03 -2.20
C THR A 125 -10.80 -2.07 -1.28
N ILE A 126 -9.53 -1.82 -1.56
CA ILE A 126 -8.69 -0.87 -0.83
C ILE A 126 -8.84 0.50 -1.48
N HIS A 127 -9.27 1.47 -0.69
CA HIS A 127 -9.47 2.85 -1.14
C HIS A 127 -8.33 3.75 -0.68
N ALA A 128 -7.80 4.55 -1.61
CA ALA A 128 -6.71 5.49 -1.36
C ALA A 128 -7.11 6.92 -1.75
N MET A 129 -6.34 7.88 -1.25
CA MET A 129 -6.44 9.31 -1.58
C MET A 129 -5.12 9.88 -2.08
N ILE A 130 -5.21 11.00 -2.84
CA ILE A 130 -4.07 11.66 -3.50
C ILE A 130 -3.98 13.17 -3.16
N LYS A 131 -4.84 13.69 -2.29
CA LYS A 131 -5.04 15.14 -2.09
C LYS A 131 -4.00 15.86 -1.21
N GLU A 132 -3.14 15.13 -0.50
CA GLU A 132 -2.14 15.76 0.37
C GLU A 132 -0.91 16.20 -0.46
N PRO A 133 -0.16 17.26 -0.10
CA PRO A 133 0.96 17.79 -0.89
C PRO A 133 2.07 16.76 -1.18
N LYS A 134 2.30 15.81 -0.27
CA LYS A 134 3.28 14.72 -0.44
C LYS A 134 2.75 13.57 -1.28
N LEU A 135 1.44 13.53 -1.53
CA LEU A 135 0.81 12.52 -2.36
C LEU A 135 0.74 13.02 -3.81
N GLY A 136 0.71 12.09 -4.75
CA GLY A 136 0.66 12.43 -6.17
C GLY A 136 1.59 11.61 -7.01
N VAL A 137 1.78 12.05 -8.24
CA VAL A 137 2.70 11.42 -9.19
C VAL A 137 4.14 11.72 -8.77
N LEU A 138 4.93 10.67 -8.58
CA LEU A 138 6.36 10.73 -8.28
C LEU A 138 7.20 10.67 -9.57
N PHE A 139 6.82 9.79 -10.50
CA PHE A 139 7.51 9.63 -11.78
C PHE A 139 6.49 9.42 -12.89
N THR A 140 6.73 10.05 -14.01
CA THR A 140 5.95 9.92 -15.24
C THR A 140 6.85 10.08 -16.47
N LYS A 141 6.34 9.70 -17.63
CA LYS A 141 6.99 9.87 -18.92
C LYS A 141 6.08 10.67 -19.86
N CYS A 142 6.68 11.25 -20.88
CA CYS A 142 5.92 11.96 -21.90
C CYS A 142 4.97 11.01 -22.63
N VAL A 143 3.69 11.38 -22.72
CA VAL A 143 2.65 10.60 -23.40
C VAL A 143 2.94 10.46 -24.91
N LYS A 144 3.54 11.49 -25.54
CA LYS A 144 3.80 11.51 -26.98
C LYS A 144 5.02 10.72 -27.40
N CYS A 145 6.14 10.92 -26.69
CA CYS A 145 7.43 10.36 -27.13
C CYS A 145 8.08 9.41 -26.11
N GLY A 146 7.46 9.21 -24.92
CA GLY A 146 7.98 8.33 -23.88
C GLY A 146 9.25 8.83 -23.19
N LYS A 147 9.74 10.01 -23.52
CA LYS A 147 10.98 10.58 -22.98
C LYS A 147 10.77 11.22 -21.61
N LYS A 148 11.88 11.64 -20.99
CA LYS A 148 11.90 12.29 -19.68
C LYS A 148 11.08 13.58 -19.68
N VAL A 149 10.41 13.85 -18.59
CA VAL A 149 9.70 15.10 -18.35
C VAL A 149 10.31 15.83 -17.15
N ILE A 150 10.14 17.12 -17.13
CA ILE A 150 10.51 18.01 -16.02
C ILE A 150 9.24 18.65 -15.46
N GLN A 151 9.26 18.92 -14.17
CA GLN A 151 8.18 19.65 -13.51
C GLN A 151 8.18 21.10 -13.97
N MET A 152 6.99 21.61 -14.31
CA MET A 152 6.75 23.00 -14.63
C MET A 152 5.51 23.49 -13.88
N ARG A 153 5.69 24.03 -12.66
CA ARG A 153 4.61 24.36 -11.72
C ARG A 153 3.74 23.12 -11.44
N ASP A 154 2.47 23.15 -11.82
CA ASP A 154 1.49 22.08 -11.58
C ASP A 154 1.35 21.09 -12.76
N ALA A 155 2.25 21.17 -13.73
CA ALA A 155 2.25 20.34 -14.94
C ALA A 155 3.63 19.75 -15.19
N VAL A 156 3.72 18.86 -16.16
CA VAL A 156 4.99 18.30 -16.64
C VAL A 156 5.25 18.73 -18.08
N LYS A 157 6.50 19.05 -18.39
CA LYS A 157 6.95 19.38 -19.74
C LYS A 157 7.98 18.36 -20.23
N CYS A 158 7.80 17.87 -21.44
CA CYS A 158 8.78 16.98 -22.07
C CYS A 158 10.03 17.76 -22.47
N THR A 159 11.20 17.17 -22.21
CA THR A 159 12.49 17.77 -22.58
C THR A 159 12.76 17.73 -24.09
N GLU A 160 12.18 16.77 -24.80
CA GLU A 160 12.41 16.53 -26.23
C GLU A 160 11.35 17.18 -27.13
N CYS A 161 10.08 16.79 -26.94
CA CYS A 161 9.00 17.26 -27.82
C CYS A 161 8.25 18.48 -27.28
N SER A 162 8.68 19.05 -26.17
CA SER A 162 8.08 20.22 -25.50
C SER A 162 6.59 20.09 -25.17
N TRP A 163 6.03 18.87 -25.24
CA TRP A 163 4.65 18.62 -24.86
C TRP A 163 4.42 18.88 -23.37
N ILE A 164 3.35 19.61 -23.06
CA ILE A 164 2.96 19.95 -21.69
C ILE A 164 1.69 19.15 -21.38
N ASP A 165 1.65 18.53 -20.19
CA ASP A 165 0.51 17.74 -19.74
C ASP A 165 0.29 17.93 -18.24
N ASP A 166 -1.00 17.87 -17.83
CA ASP A 166 -1.36 18.01 -16.44
C ASP A 166 -1.07 16.71 -15.67
N ARG A 167 -0.64 16.84 -14.41
CA ARG A 167 -0.50 15.74 -13.44
C ARG A 167 -0.75 16.25 -12.04
N GLU A 168 -1.27 15.42 -11.17
CA GLU A 168 -1.25 15.70 -9.74
C GLU A 168 0.12 15.32 -9.19
N LEU A 169 1.02 16.29 -9.13
CA LEU A 169 2.41 16.07 -8.75
C LEU A 169 2.56 16.03 -7.23
N SER A 170 3.31 15.06 -6.73
CA SER A 170 3.81 15.08 -5.35
C SER A 170 4.86 16.18 -5.18
N SER A 171 4.99 16.72 -3.95
CA SER A 171 6.12 17.58 -3.59
C SER A 171 7.48 16.91 -3.81
N ASP A 172 7.49 15.58 -3.77
CA ASP A 172 8.69 14.73 -3.94
C ASP A 172 8.86 14.24 -5.39
N PHE A 173 8.23 14.90 -6.36
CA PHE A 173 8.33 14.53 -7.78
C PHE A 173 9.79 14.47 -8.25
N GLY A 174 10.15 13.35 -8.87
CA GLY A 174 11.51 13.09 -9.34
C GLY A 174 12.49 12.63 -8.26
N ASN A 175 12.08 12.57 -7.00
CA ASN A 175 12.89 12.04 -5.90
C ASN A 175 12.68 10.53 -5.74
N SER A 176 13.78 9.80 -5.58
CA SER A 176 13.78 8.34 -5.41
C SER A 176 14.31 7.89 -4.03
N ASP A 177 14.39 8.79 -3.05
CA ASP A 177 14.99 8.50 -1.74
C ASP A 177 14.26 7.40 -0.97
N PHE A 178 12.97 7.18 -1.26
CA PHE A 178 12.20 6.08 -0.71
C PHE A 178 12.74 4.69 -1.12
N ILE A 179 13.45 4.57 -2.24
CA ILE A 179 14.06 3.30 -2.71
C ILE A 179 15.33 2.96 -1.91
N LYS A 180 16.03 3.97 -1.39
CA LYS A 180 17.28 3.78 -0.64
C LYS A 180 17.09 3.15 0.75
N LEU A 181 15.85 3.13 1.26
CA LEU A 181 15.52 2.57 2.57
C LEU A 181 15.42 1.03 2.57
N SER A 182 15.43 0.37 1.42
CA SER A 182 15.30 -1.09 1.30
C SER A 182 16.64 -1.84 1.21
N THR A 183 17.78 -1.13 1.25
CA THR A 183 19.12 -1.74 1.16
C THR A 183 19.82 -1.71 2.53
N LYS A 184 19.25 -2.41 3.52
CA LYS A 184 19.95 -2.83 4.74
C LYS A 184 19.56 -4.24 5.11
#